data_f8af41a24b698818541b166990e5a90f
#
_entry.id   f8af41a24b698818541b166990e5a90f
#
_cell.length_a   1.000
_cell.length_b   1.000
_cell.length_c   1.000
_cell.angle_alpha   90.00
_cell.angle_beta   90.00
_cell.angle_gamma   90.00
#
_symmetry.space_group_name_H-M   'P 1'
#
loop_
_entity.id
_entity.type
_entity.pdbx_description
1 polymer ?
#
loop_
_entity_poly.entity_id
_entity_poly.type
_entity_poly.pdbx_seq_one_letter_code
_entity_poly.pdbx_strand_id
1 'polypeptide(L)'
;MRRAAKVDTNQAEIVQDLRELGCTVQSIASVGRGVPDLLVGWKGKNYLFEIKDPAKVPSKRILTEDELSWQLAWRGQVRTIESTYQALEEMA
;
A
#
# COMPACT_ATOMS: atom_id res chain seq x y z
N MET A 1 21.10 9.28 15.33
CA MET A 1 20.53 7.95 15.03
C MET A 1 19.53 8.05 13.89
N ARG A 2 19.69 7.16 12.94
CA ARG A 2 18.77 7.12 11.83
C ARG A 2 17.47 6.44 12.23
N ARG A 3 16.35 7.02 11.88
CA ARG A 3 15.05 6.44 12.16
C ARG A 3 14.50 5.74 10.91
N ALA A 4 14.09 4.50 11.05
CA ALA A 4 13.46 3.78 9.97
C ALA A 4 12.08 4.41 9.67
N ALA A 5 11.68 4.35 8.42
CA ALA A 5 10.33 4.75 8.05
C ALA A 5 9.34 3.90 8.82
N LYS A 6 8.29 4.54 9.35
CA LYS A 6 7.29 3.83 10.12
C LYS A 6 6.36 3.10 9.17
N VAL A 7 6.26 1.80 9.36
CA VAL A 7 5.43 0.91 8.53
C VAL A 7 4.28 0.39 9.37
N ASP A 8 3.07 0.38 8.84
CA ASP A 8 1.93 -0.18 9.54
C ASP A 8 2.14 -1.67 9.79
N THR A 9 1.72 -2.13 10.97
CA THR A 9 1.94 -3.52 11.40
C THR A 9 1.35 -4.53 10.41
N ASN A 10 0.19 -4.20 9.83
CA ASN A 10 -0.47 -5.09 8.88
C ASN A 10 0.23 -5.16 7.52
N GLN A 11 1.15 -4.24 7.21
CA GLN A 11 1.81 -4.25 5.91
C GLN A 11 2.64 -5.51 5.69
N ALA A 12 3.41 -5.92 6.69
CA ALA A 12 4.25 -7.13 6.57
C ALA A 12 3.39 -8.36 6.29
N GLU A 13 2.24 -8.47 6.96
CA GLU A 13 1.31 -9.58 6.74
C GLU A 13 0.74 -9.56 5.32
N ILE A 14 0.31 -8.40 4.85
CA ILE A 14 -0.22 -8.26 3.49
C ILE A 14 0.84 -8.65 2.46
N VAL A 15 2.06 -8.17 2.62
CA VAL A 15 3.16 -8.49 1.72
C VAL A 15 3.40 -10.01 1.69
N GLN A 16 3.47 -10.62 2.87
CA GLN A 16 3.70 -12.06 2.95
C GLN A 16 2.57 -12.83 2.28
N ASP A 17 1.32 -12.47 2.57
CA ASP A 17 0.16 -13.13 1.98
C ASP A 17 0.17 -13.05 0.45
N LEU A 18 0.43 -11.87 -0.08
CA LEU A 18 0.44 -11.67 -1.54
C LEU A 18 1.55 -12.48 -2.20
N ARG A 19 2.73 -12.52 -1.57
CA ARG A 19 3.84 -13.32 -2.10
C ARG A 19 3.52 -14.81 -2.07
N GLU A 20 2.88 -15.29 -1.03
CA GLU A 20 2.47 -16.70 -0.93
C GLU A 20 1.44 -17.06 -1.99
N LEU A 21 0.64 -16.10 -2.42
CA LEU A 21 -0.34 -16.30 -3.49
C LEU A 21 0.27 -16.19 -4.89
N GLY A 22 1.56 -15.90 -4.98
CA GLY A 22 2.26 -15.84 -6.26
C GLY A 22 2.45 -14.44 -6.83
N CYS A 23 2.08 -13.39 -6.09
CA CYS A 23 2.34 -12.02 -6.53
C CYS A 23 3.80 -11.65 -6.33
N THR A 24 4.32 -10.78 -7.20
CA THR A 24 5.55 -10.07 -6.90
C THR A 24 5.18 -8.80 -6.15
N VAL A 25 5.94 -8.48 -5.10
CA VAL A 25 5.64 -7.32 -4.27
C VAL A 25 6.92 -6.55 -4.00
N GLN A 26 6.90 -5.26 -4.25
CA GLN A 26 8.03 -4.38 -4.00
C GLN A 26 7.57 -3.19 -3.17
N SER A 27 8.30 -2.91 -2.09
CA SER A 27 8.05 -1.71 -1.29
C SER A 27 8.63 -0.51 -2.03
N ILE A 28 7.83 0.53 -2.19
CA ILE A 28 8.26 1.77 -2.81
C ILE A 28 8.02 2.99 -1.90
N ALA A 29 7.71 2.73 -0.64
CA ALA A 29 7.45 3.80 0.32
C ALA A 29 8.63 4.76 0.47
N SER A 30 9.86 4.27 0.27
CA SER A 30 11.06 5.10 0.41
C SER A 30 11.17 6.21 -0.62
N VAL A 31 10.40 6.15 -1.71
CA VAL A 31 10.37 7.25 -2.68
C VAL A 31 9.85 8.52 -2.02
N GLY A 32 8.90 8.38 -1.08
CA GLY A 32 8.39 9.52 -0.33
C GLY A 32 7.40 10.37 -1.10
N ARG A 33 7.05 11.51 -0.53
CA ARG A 33 6.16 12.51 -1.15
C ARG A 33 4.77 11.94 -1.50
N GLY A 34 4.27 11.04 -0.68
CA GLY A 34 2.94 10.49 -0.84
C GLY A 34 2.84 9.31 -1.79
N VAL A 35 3.96 8.85 -2.35
CA VAL A 35 3.99 7.65 -3.19
C VAL A 35 3.47 6.46 -2.38
N PRO A 36 2.61 5.60 -2.97
CA PRO A 36 2.06 4.45 -2.25
C PRO A 36 3.11 3.49 -1.71
N ASP A 37 2.71 2.67 -0.76
CA ASP A 37 3.61 1.76 -0.06
C ASP A 37 4.12 0.62 -0.94
N LEU A 38 3.26 0.05 -1.78
CA LEU A 38 3.57 -1.18 -2.50
C LEU A 38 3.29 -1.09 -3.98
N LEU A 39 4.18 -1.72 -4.75
CA LEU A 39 3.95 -2.05 -6.15
C LEU A 39 3.81 -3.57 -6.24
N VAL A 40 2.69 -4.04 -6.78
CA VAL A 40 2.36 -5.47 -6.84
C VAL A 40 2.16 -5.87 -8.29
N GLY A 41 2.84 -6.95 -8.69
CA GLY A 41 2.67 -7.54 -10.02
C GLY A 41 1.85 -8.82 -9.93
N TRP A 42 0.83 -8.95 -10.78
CA TRP A 42 -0.05 -10.10 -10.79
C TRP A 42 -0.68 -10.30 -12.17
N LYS A 43 -0.49 -11.47 -12.73
CA LYS A 43 -1.11 -11.84 -14.02
C LYS A 43 -0.89 -10.80 -15.13
N GLY A 44 0.33 -10.30 -15.21
CA GLY A 44 0.72 -9.34 -16.24
C GLY A 44 0.30 -7.90 -15.98
N LYS A 45 -0.27 -7.61 -14.81
CA LYS A 45 -0.71 -6.28 -14.43
C LYS A 45 0.04 -5.77 -13.22
N ASN A 46 0.08 -4.47 -13.07
CA ASN A 46 0.71 -3.80 -11.92
C ASN A 46 -0.33 -3.05 -11.13
N TYR A 47 -0.19 -3.11 -9.80
CA TYR A 47 -1.13 -2.45 -8.90
C TYR A 47 -0.35 -1.66 -7.86
N LEU A 48 -0.83 -0.47 -7.55
CA LEU A 48 -0.28 0.36 -6.48
C LEU A 48 -1.23 0.32 -5.30
N PHE A 49 -0.67 0.06 -4.12
CA PHE A 49 -1.45 0.01 -2.89
C PHE A 49 -0.84 0.88 -1.81
N GLU A 50 -1.68 1.72 -1.24
CA GLU A 50 -1.38 2.44 -0.01
C GLU A 50 -1.96 1.64 1.15
N ILE A 51 -1.16 1.37 2.19
CA ILE A 51 -1.60 0.52 3.30
C ILE A 51 -1.99 1.37 4.50
N LYS A 52 -3.18 1.12 5.05
CA LYS A 52 -3.61 1.70 6.32
C LYS A 52 -3.95 0.57 7.28
N ASP A 53 -3.71 0.79 8.57
CA ASP A 53 -3.94 -0.24 9.59
C ASP A 53 -5.32 -0.05 10.23
N PRO A 54 -6.24 -1.01 10.06
CA PRO A 54 -7.59 -0.89 10.61
C PRO A 54 -7.62 -0.95 12.14
N ALA A 55 -6.54 -1.42 12.78
CA ALA A 55 -6.45 -1.45 14.24
C ALA A 55 -6.19 -0.08 14.85
N LYS A 56 -5.76 0.88 14.04
CA LYS A 56 -5.49 2.24 14.51
C LYS A 56 -6.79 3.05 14.60
N VAL A 57 -6.77 4.10 15.43
CA VAL A 57 -7.92 5.02 15.52
C VAL A 57 -8.20 5.65 14.16
N PRO A 58 -9.45 6.06 13.88
CA PRO A 58 -9.83 6.55 12.56
C PRO A 58 -8.94 7.69 12.03
N SER A 59 -8.50 8.60 12.89
CA SER A 59 -7.66 9.72 12.45
C SER A 59 -6.28 9.29 11.95
N LYS A 60 -5.85 8.06 12.29
CA LYS A 60 -4.58 7.50 11.82
C LYS A 60 -4.74 6.62 10.57
N ARG A 61 -5.96 6.48 10.09
CA ARG A 61 -6.26 5.65 8.91
C ARG A 61 -6.61 6.46 7.67
N ILE A 62 -6.63 7.77 7.79
CA ILE A 62 -6.88 8.65 6.64
C ILE A 62 -5.55 8.92 5.93
N LEU A 63 -5.66 9.30 4.67
CA LEU A 63 -4.47 9.67 3.89
C LEU A 63 -3.87 10.97 4.45
N THR A 64 -2.54 11.03 4.46
CA THR A 64 -1.85 12.28 4.74
C THR A 64 -2.11 13.25 3.58
N GLU A 65 -1.78 14.53 3.78
CA GLU A 65 -1.93 15.53 2.73
C GLU A 65 -1.13 15.15 1.48
N ASP A 66 0.11 14.70 1.66
CA ASP A 66 0.95 14.28 0.53
C ASP A 66 0.37 13.08 -0.17
N GLU A 67 -0.11 12.08 0.58
CA GLU A 67 -0.72 10.89 0.00
C GLU A 67 -1.97 11.23 -0.80
N LEU A 68 -2.81 12.09 -0.25
CA LEU A 68 -4.02 12.52 -0.95
C LEU A 68 -3.67 13.27 -2.23
N SER A 69 -2.74 14.22 -2.16
CA SER A 69 -2.30 14.98 -3.33
C SER A 69 -1.75 14.07 -4.41
N TRP A 70 -0.94 13.09 -3.99
CA TRP A 70 -0.35 12.15 -4.94
C TRP A 70 -1.45 11.35 -5.64
N GLN A 71 -2.41 10.81 -4.90
CA GLN A 71 -3.46 9.99 -5.47
C GLN A 71 -4.38 10.80 -6.39
N LEU A 72 -4.68 12.04 -6.02
CA LEU A 72 -5.51 12.91 -6.86
C LEU A 72 -4.84 13.24 -8.20
N ALA A 73 -3.52 13.32 -8.22
CA ALA A 73 -2.76 13.63 -9.43
C ALA A 73 -2.49 12.40 -10.29
N TRP A 74 -2.50 11.21 -9.69
CA TRP A 74 -2.14 9.99 -10.40
C TRP A 74 -3.23 9.58 -11.40
N ARG A 75 -2.83 9.29 -12.63
CA ARG A 75 -3.75 8.97 -13.71
C ARG A 75 -3.93 7.47 -13.92
N GLY A 76 -3.17 6.65 -13.19
CA GLY A 76 -3.26 5.21 -13.26
C GLY A 76 -4.01 4.63 -12.08
N GLN A 77 -3.87 3.33 -11.88
CA GLN A 77 -4.48 2.65 -10.76
C GLN A 77 -3.74 2.97 -9.47
N VAL A 78 -4.46 3.25 -8.42
CA VAL A 78 -3.96 3.29 -7.05
C VAL A 78 -5.14 3.02 -6.12
N ARG A 79 -4.91 2.28 -5.05
CA ARG A 79 -5.95 1.96 -4.08
C ARG A 79 -5.38 1.98 -2.66
N THR A 80 -6.15 2.53 -1.74
CA THR A 80 -5.86 2.43 -0.31
C THR A 80 -6.54 1.17 0.21
N ILE A 81 -5.77 0.30 0.88
CA ILE A 81 -6.29 -0.96 1.40
C ILE A 81 -5.87 -1.15 2.84
N GLU A 82 -6.61 -2.00 3.56
CA GLU A 82 -6.35 -2.33 4.95
C GLU A 82 -6.12 -3.82 5.18
N SER A 83 -6.27 -4.63 4.15
CA SER A 83 -6.17 -6.09 4.28
C SER A 83 -5.78 -6.75 2.97
N THR A 84 -5.29 -7.98 3.08
CA THR A 84 -5.03 -8.82 1.91
C THR A 84 -6.31 -9.03 1.10
N TYR A 85 -7.44 -9.20 1.77
CA TYR A 85 -8.72 -9.39 1.07
C TYR A 85 -9.04 -8.22 0.15
N GLN A 86 -8.83 -6.99 0.62
CA GLN A 86 -9.08 -5.81 -0.21
C GLN A 86 -8.14 -5.75 -1.41
N ALA A 87 -6.88 -6.16 -1.23
CA ALA A 87 -5.96 -6.25 -2.35
C ALA A 87 -6.45 -7.25 -3.39
N LEU A 88 -6.93 -8.42 -2.94
CA LEU A 88 -7.42 -9.45 -3.85
C LEU A 88 -8.69 -8.99 -4.59
N GLU A 89 -9.55 -8.25 -3.92
CA GLU A 89 -10.73 -7.67 -4.58
C GLU A 89 -10.32 -6.73 -5.72
N GLU A 90 -9.31 -5.91 -5.47
CA GLU A 90 -8.84 -4.96 -6.49
C GLU A 90 -8.23 -5.68 -7.68
N MET A 91 -7.55 -6.81 -7.44
CA MET A 91 -6.83 -7.56 -8.47
C MET A 91 -7.69 -8.63 -9.15
N ALA A 92 -8.91 -8.80 -8.71
CA ALA A 92 -9.80 -9.82 -9.26
C ALA A 92 -10.17 -9.58 -10.73
#